data_3d26f4ba8ee9472bd51177fb84f14e9b
#
_entry.id   3d26f4ba8ee9472bd51177fb84f14e9b
#
_cell.length_a   1.000
_cell.length_b   1.000
_cell.length_c   1.000
_cell.angle_alpha   90.00
_cell.angle_beta   90.00
_cell.angle_gamma   90.00
#
_symmetry.space_group_name_H-M   'P 1'
#
loop_
_entity.id
_entity.type
_entity.pdbx_description
1 polymer ?
#
loop_
_entity_poly.entity_id
_entity_poly.type
_entity_poly.pdbx_seq_one_letter_code
_entity_poly.pdbx_strand_id
1 'polypeptide(L)'
;MSDNDSRFLHTLGRIADALESRNPPDPDPAALPPADAYVWNRARRRMMLVENINRVELRLLCGIEQQRDTLLSNTIAFVRGFAANNALLWGARGTGKSSLVKAIHGTVTTRGMDCALVEIHREDIEDLPFIMSFLAGLDRRFIVFTDDLTFDHGDSSYKSLKAALDGGIEGRPDNVIFYATSNRRHLMPRQMIENERSTAINPSEGVEESVSLSDRFGLWIGFHSIDQETFLDIVESYVTFFDIDTSKVDIRREALAWSVERGARSGRVAWQYIVDLAERTETNISNK
;
A
#
# COMPACT_ATOMS: atom_id res chain seq x y z
N MET A 1 30.81 -26.75 -38.89
CA MET A 1 30.35 -26.96 -37.49
C MET A 1 29.91 -28.40 -37.38
N SER A 2 30.51 -29.16 -36.48
CA SER A 2 30.12 -30.55 -36.30
C SER A 2 28.79 -30.65 -35.55
N ASP A 3 28.05 -31.76 -35.74
CA ASP A 3 26.79 -32.00 -35.03
C ASP A 3 26.95 -31.95 -33.49
N ASN A 4 28.16 -32.23 -33.04
CA ASN A 4 28.59 -32.17 -31.64
C ASN A 4 28.68 -30.71 -31.13
N ASP A 5 29.12 -29.75 -31.98
CA ASP A 5 29.23 -28.34 -31.64
C ASP A 5 27.83 -27.72 -31.48
N SER A 6 26.88 -28.12 -32.32
CA SER A 6 25.48 -27.65 -32.23
C SER A 6 24.80 -28.16 -30.96
N ARG A 7 25.00 -29.42 -30.57
CA ARG A 7 24.48 -29.97 -29.30
C ARG A 7 25.08 -29.31 -28.08
N PHE A 8 26.38 -29.03 -28.12
CA PHE A 8 27.09 -28.35 -27.03
C PHE A 8 26.58 -26.92 -26.85
N LEU A 9 26.41 -26.12 -27.91
CA LEU A 9 25.87 -24.78 -27.88
C LEU A 9 24.41 -24.76 -27.39
N HIS A 10 23.61 -25.74 -27.85
CA HIS A 10 22.23 -25.86 -27.37
C HIS A 10 22.17 -26.17 -25.86
N THR A 11 23.05 -27.03 -25.35
CA THR A 11 23.13 -27.37 -23.93
C THR A 11 23.60 -26.18 -23.10
N LEU A 12 24.59 -25.42 -23.57
CA LEU A 12 25.06 -24.19 -22.94
C LEU A 12 23.92 -23.12 -22.88
N GLY A 13 23.17 -22.98 -23.96
CA GLY A 13 21.98 -22.07 -23.97
C GLY A 13 20.97 -22.45 -22.89
N ARG A 14 20.62 -23.72 -22.77
CA ARG A 14 19.71 -24.21 -21.73
C ARG A 14 20.25 -24.00 -20.31
N ILE A 15 21.57 -24.13 -20.11
CA ILE A 15 22.18 -23.84 -18.80
C ILE A 15 22.16 -22.35 -18.54
N ALA A 16 22.46 -21.50 -19.52
CA ALA A 16 22.39 -20.06 -19.41
C ALA A 16 20.94 -19.62 -19.05
N ASP A 17 19.95 -20.11 -19.79
CA ASP A 17 18.52 -19.84 -19.53
C ASP A 17 18.11 -20.26 -18.11
N ALA A 18 18.59 -21.43 -17.66
CA ALA A 18 18.30 -21.93 -16.31
C ALA A 18 19.00 -21.10 -15.21
N LEU A 19 20.18 -20.59 -15.45
CA LEU A 19 20.90 -19.70 -14.54
C LEU A 19 20.27 -18.30 -14.52
N GLU A 20 19.90 -17.76 -15.67
CA GLU A 20 19.21 -16.48 -15.78
C GLU A 20 17.82 -16.53 -15.13
N SER A 21 17.10 -17.67 -15.22
CA SER A 21 15.83 -17.83 -14.52
C SER A 21 15.97 -17.88 -12.99
N ARG A 22 17.13 -18.32 -12.48
CA ARG A 22 17.45 -18.33 -11.04
C ARG A 22 17.98 -17.01 -10.52
N ASN A 23 18.65 -16.26 -11.38
CA ASN A 23 19.19 -14.94 -11.06
C ASN A 23 18.97 -14.03 -12.28
N PRO A 24 17.71 -13.58 -12.48
CA PRO A 24 17.40 -12.72 -13.61
C PRO A 24 18.25 -11.45 -13.54
N PRO A 25 18.70 -10.92 -14.69
CA PRO A 25 19.44 -9.65 -14.71
C PRO A 25 18.60 -8.55 -14.04
N ASP A 26 19.28 -7.59 -13.47
CA ASP A 26 18.59 -6.43 -12.89
C ASP A 26 17.72 -5.77 -13.95
N PRO A 27 16.51 -5.33 -13.58
CA PRO A 27 15.61 -4.69 -14.51
C PRO A 27 16.26 -3.43 -15.08
N ASP A 28 16.21 -3.30 -16.40
CA ASP A 28 16.65 -2.09 -17.07
C ASP A 28 15.66 -0.94 -16.75
N PRO A 29 16.12 0.15 -16.13
CA PRO A 29 15.27 1.32 -15.88
C PRO A 29 14.61 1.88 -17.15
N ALA A 30 15.30 1.82 -18.29
CA ALA A 30 14.77 2.27 -19.57
C ALA A 30 13.61 1.39 -20.09
N ALA A 31 13.47 0.17 -19.56
CA ALA A 31 12.41 -0.76 -19.94
C ALA A 31 11.12 -0.62 -19.13
N LEU A 32 11.05 0.33 -18.16
CA LEU A 32 9.83 0.56 -17.40
C LEU A 32 8.81 1.31 -18.28
N PRO A 33 7.73 0.66 -18.74
CA PRO A 33 6.73 1.33 -19.57
C PRO A 33 6.02 2.41 -18.73
N PRO A 34 5.66 3.55 -19.33
CA PRO A 34 4.94 4.59 -18.61
C PRO A 34 3.56 4.10 -18.19
N ALA A 35 3.29 4.14 -16.88
CA ALA A 35 2.01 3.80 -16.29
C ALA A 35 1.81 4.53 -14.96
N ASP A 36 0.55 4.64 -14.53
CA ASP A 36 0.23 5.29 -13.25
C ASP A 36 0.50 4.38 -12.05
N ALA A 37 0.50 3.05 -12.26
CA ALA A 37 0.79 2.12 -11.19
C ALA A 37 1.49 0.85 -11.65
N TYR A 38 2.23 0.27 -10.70
CA TYR A 38 2.96 -0.98 -10.88
C TYR A 38 2.82 -1.85 -9.63
N VAL A 39 2.99 -3.16 -9.81
CA VAL A 39 3.16 -4.13 -8.74
C VAL A 39 4.51 -4.79 -8.91
N TRP A 40 5.29 -4.87 -7.84
CA TRP A 40 6.53 -5.62 -7.84
C TRP A 40 6.27 -7.12 -7.93
N ASN A 41 6.96 -7.80 -8.83
CA ASN A 41 6.93 -9.25 -8.95
C ASN A 41 8.32 -9.81 -8.65
N ARG A 42 8.50 -10.35 -7.45
CA ARG A 42 9.77 -10.89 -6.97
C ARG A 42 10.29 -12.03 -7.85
N ALA A 43 9.41 -12.95 -8.27
CA ALA A 43 9.81 -14.09 -9.07
C ALA A 43 10.41 -13.70 -10.44
N ARG A 44 9.94 -12.58 -10.99
CA ARG A 44 10.40 -12.03 -12.27
C ARG A 44 11.39 -10.87 -12.10
N ARG A 45 11.65 -10.43 -10.87
CA ARG A 45 12.45 -9.26 -10.52
C ARG A 45 12.11 -8.02 -11.38
N ARG A 46 10.82 -7.76 -11.58
CA ARG A 46 10.38 -6.62 -12.39
C ARG A 46 9.07 -6.02 -11.92
N MET A 47 8.86 -4.76 -12.31
CA MET A 47 7.59 -4.05 -12.17
C MET A 47 6.58 -4.55 -13.20
N MET A 48 5.42 -4.96 -12.72
CA MET A 48 4.27 -5.33 -13.57
C MET A 48 3.32 -4.14 -13.63
N LEU A 49 2.97 -3.73 -14.83
CA LEU A 49 2.03 -2.63 -15.07
C LEU A 49 0.63 -2.98 -14.55
N VAL A 50 -0.03 -2.01 -13.93
CA VAL A 50 -1.43 -2.09 -13.50
C VAL A 50 -2.25 -1.16 -14.40
N GLU A 51 -3.08 -1.73 -15.26
CA GLU A 51 -3.92 -0.95 -16.19
C GLU A 51 -5.06 -0.23 -15.46
N ASN A 52 -5.71 -0.91 -14.53
CA ASN A 52 -6.85 -0.38 -13.80
C ASN A 52 -6.59 -0.42 -12.29
N ILE A 53 -6.41 0.74 -11.69
CA ILE A 53 -6.21 0.86 -10.25
C ILE A 53 -7.58 0.80 -9.58
N ASN A 54 -7.80 -0.21 -8.73
CA ASN A 54 -8.99 -0.27 -7.88
C ASN A 54 -8.90 0.80 -6.79
N ARG A 55 -9.57 1.93 -7.02
CA ARG A 55 -9.59 3.08 -6.10
C ARG A 55 -10.99 3.63 -5.92
N VAL A 56 -11.23 4.16 -4.73
CA VAL A 56 -12.45 4.90 -4.39
C VAL A 56 -12.14 6.39 -4.58
N GLU A 57 -13.11 7.18 -5.01
CA GLU A 57 -12.94 8.63 -5.06
C GLU A 57 -12.72 9.21 -3.65
N LEU A 58 -11.81 10.19 -3.55
CA LEU A 58 -11.40 10.75 -2.26
C LEU A 58 -12.57 11.32 -1.44
N ARG A 59 -13.60 11.86 -2.11
CA ARG A 59 -14.82 12.42 -1.48
C ARG A 59 -15.71 11.37 -0.81
N LEU A 60 -15.58 10.09 -1.19
CA LEU A 60 -16.36 8.98 -0.60
C LEU A 60 -15.73 8.42 0.69
N LEU A 61 -14.56 8.91 1.06
CA LEU A 61 -13.87 8.52 2.28
C LEU A 61 -14.29 9.45 3.43
N CYS A 62 -15.47 9.19 4.01
CA CYS A 62 -16.06 9.99 5.09
C CYS A 62 -15.47 9.62 6.46
N GLY A 63 -15.42 10.59 7.39
CA GLY A 63 -14.98 10.42 8.77
C GLY A 63 -13.47 10.29 8.96
N ILE A 64 -12.70 10.59 7.92
CA ILE A 64 -11.23 10.58 7.94
C ILE A 64 -10.62 11.85 7.32
N GLU A 65 -11.30 12.97 7.48
CA GLU A 65 -10.93 14.24 6.84
C GLU A 65 -9.54 14.72 7.28
N GLN A 66 -9.23 14.63 8.56
CA GLN A 66 -7.92 15.02 9.09
C GLN A 66 -6.80 14.13 8.54
N GLN A 67 -7.01 12.83 8.50
CA GLN A 67 -6.07 11.85 7.94
C GLN A 67 -5.85 12.11 6.44
N ARG A 68 -6.95 12.36 5.73
CA ARG A 68 -6.96 12.71 4.30
C ARG A 68 -6.14 13.96 4.03
N ASP A 69 -6.44 15.05 4.74
CA ASP A 69 -5.80 16.35 4.51
C ASP A 69 -4.32 16.32 4.85
N THR A 70 -3.94 15.59 5.91
CA THR A 70 -2.54 15.37 6.31
C THR A 70 -1.77 14.61 5.23
N LEU A 71 -2.28 13.46 4.79
CA LEU A 71 -1.58 12.63 3.80
C LEU A 71 -1.58 13.28 2.42
N LEU A 72 -2.67 13.95 2.03
CA LEU A 72 -2.77 14.67 0.76
C LEU A 72 -1.76 15.83 0.69
N SER A 73 -1.65 16.64 1.76
CA SER A 73 -0.68 17.73 1.84
C SER A 73 0.76 17.23 1.73
N ASN A 74 1.09 16.14 2.43
CA ASN A 74 2.40 15.51 2.36
C ASN A 74 2.70 14.99 0.94
N THR A 75 1.72 14.35 0.29
CA THR A 75 1.86 13.83 -1.07
C THR A 75 2.03 14.96 -2.09
N ILE A 76 1.25 16.04 -1.98
CA ILE A 76 1.39 17.21 -2.87
C ILE A 76 2.76 17.86 -2.69
N ALA A 77 3.26 18.01 -1.46
CA ALA A 77 4.61 18.53 -1.21
C ALA A 77 5.66 17.66 -1.90
N PHE A 78 5.58 16.34 -1.72
CA PHE A 78 6.46 15.37 -2.37
C PHE A 78 6.46 15.51 -3.91
N VAL A 79 5.28 15.49 -4.53
CA VAL A 79 5.18 15.53 -6.00
C VAL A 79 5.67 16.86 -6.58
N ARG A 80 5.58 17.95 -5.80
CA ARG A 80 6.13 19.26 -6.16
C ARG A 80 7.64 19.41 -5.94
N GLY A 81 8.31 18.38 -5.40
CA GLY A 81 9.75 18.42 -5.16
C GLY A 81 10.17 18.93 -3.79
N PHE A 82 9.23 19.15 -2.90
CA PHE A 82 9.55 19.53 -1.53
C PHE A 82 9.84 18.29 -0.67
N ALA A 83 10.53 18.50 0.44
CA ALA A 83 10.73 17.46 1.44
C ALA A 83 9.38 16.95 1.96
N ALA A 84 9.24 15.63 2.06
CA ALA A 84 8.04 14.96 2.53
C ALA A 84 8.41 13.71 3.35
N ASN A 85 7.49 13.28 4.19
CA ASN A 85 7.72 12.18 5.12
C ASN A 85 7.14 10.86 4.60
N ASN A 86 7.82 9.74 4.90
CA ASN A 86 7.20 8.44 4.83
C ASN A 86 6.00 8.38 5.78
N ALA A 87 4.96 7.62 5.45
CA ALA A 87 3.75 7.56 6.26
C ALA A 87 3.37 6.13 6.64
N LEU A 88 3.03 5.95 7.92
CA LEU A 88 2.40 4.75 8.44
C LEU A 88 0.96 5.06 8.82
N LEU A 89 0.01 4.45 8.11
CA LEU A 89 -1.42 4.50 8.40
C LEU A 89 -1.78 3.27 9.24
N TRP A 90 -2.13 3.47 10.50
CA TRP A 90 -2.41 2.37 11.41
C TRP A 90 -3.82 2.44 12.01
N GLY A 91 -4.39 1.29 12.40
CA GLY A 91 -5.68 1.25 13.08
C GLY A 91 -6.61 0.15 12.59
N ALA A 92 -7.89 0.24 12.95
CA ALA A 92 -8.88 -0.82 12.72
C ALA A 92 -9.00 -1.22 11.24
N ARG A 93 -9.38 -2.47 10.99
CA ARG A 93 -9.65 -2.98 9.64
C ARG A 93 -10.87 -2.30 9.02
N GLY A 94 -10.83 -2.06 7.72
CA GLY A 94 -11.97 -1.51 6.97
C GLY A 94 -12.25 -0.03 7.22
N THR A 95 -11.31 0.73 7.82
CA THR A 95 -11.43 2.17 8.09
C THR A 95 -10.93 3.06 6.95
N GLY A 96 -10.59 2.49 5.79
CA GLY A 96 -10.20 3.26 4.61
C GLY A 96 -8.71 3.54 4.43
N LYS A 97 -7.79 2.96 5.24
CA LYS A 97 -6.33 3.20 5.16
C LYS A 97 -5.76 3.03 3.76
N SER A 98 -5.88 1.84 3.20
CA SER A 98 -5.36 1.50 1.85
C SER A 98 -6.11 2.24 0.76
N SER A 99 -7.42 2.44 0.94
CA SER A 99 -8.26 3.22 0.02
C SER A 99 -7.80 4.68 -0.02
N LEU A 100 -7.38 5.26 1.12
CA LEU A 100 -6.90 6.64 1.19
C LEU A 100 -5.61 6.83 0.37
N VAL A 101 -4.64 5.92 0.48
CA VAL A 101 -3.40 6.00 -0.32
C VAL A 101 -3.71 5.97 -1.80
N LYS A 102 -4.54 5.02 -2.25
CA LYS A 102 -4.94 4.88 -3.66
C LYS A 102 -5.77 6.09 -4.16
N ALA A 103 -6.66 6.62 -3.34
CA ALA A 103 -7.48 7.79 -3.68
C ALA A 103 -6.65 9.07 -3.79
N ILE A 104 -5.68 9.28 -2.90
CA ILE A 104 -4.76 10.42 -2.95
C ILE A 104 -3.88 10.32 -4.20
N HIS A 105 -3.31 9.16 -4.51
CA HIS A 105 -2.57 8.95 -5.75
C HIS A 105 -3.43 9.34 -6.96
N GLY A 106 -4.68 8.84 -7.04
CA GLY A 106 -5.60 9.23 -8.10
C GLY A 106 -5.89 10.72 -8.16
N THR A 107 -6.01 11.38 -7.01
CA THR A 107 -6.25 12.82 -6.94
C THR A 107 -5.07 13.63 -7.47
N VAL A 108 -3.83 13.24 -7.18
CA VAL A 108 -2.65 13.97 -7.66
C VAL A 108 -2.42 13.73 -9.14
N THR A 109 -2.63 12.51 -9.65
CA THR A 109 -2.50 12.20 -11.10
C THR A 109 -3.57 12.90 -11.93
N THR A 110 -4.82 12.95 -11.46
CA THR A 110 -5.91 13.67 -12.13
C THR A 110 -5.64 15.18 -12.18
N ARG A 111 -4.86 15.74 -11.27
CA ARG A 111 -4.40 17.14 -11.30
C ARG A 111 -3.21 17.36 -12.22
N GLY A 112 -2.81 16.38 -13.01
CA GLY A 112 -1.68 16.46 -13.94
C GLY A 112 -0.31 16.40 -13.29
N MET A 113 -0.21 15.94 -12.02
CA MET A 113 1.06 15.75 -11.34
C MET A 113 1.61 14.35 -11.66
N ASP A 114 2.84 14.29 -12.18
CA ASP A 114 3.46 13.01 -12.54
C ASP A 114 4.00 12.27 -11.31
N CYS A 115 3.27 11.23 -10.94
CA CYS A 115 3.61 10.36 -9.82
C CYS A 115 3.08 8.95 -10.09
N ALA A 116 3.89 7.93 -9.90
CA ALA A 116 3.45 6.55 -10.02
C ALA A 116 3.32 5.88 -8.66
N LEU A 117 2.35 4.97 -8.54
CA LEU A 117 2.15 4.12 -7.37
C LEU A 117 2.83 2.76 -7.62
N VAL A 118 3.69 2.33 -6.72
CA VAL A 118 4.36 1.01 -6.77
C VAL A 118 3.94 0.19 -5.58
N GLU A 119 3.12 -0.83 -5.80
CA GLU A 119 2.70 -1.74 -4.73
C GLU A 119 3.73 -2.86 -4.56
N ILE A 120 4.13 -3.08 -3.30
CA ILE A 120 5.02 -4.17 -2.88
C ILE A 120 4.24 -5.00 -1.87
N HIS A 121 4.14 -6.31 -2.11
CA HIS A 121 3.52 -7.21 -1.15
C HIS A 121 4.41 -7.35 0.10
N ARG A 122 3.79 -7.60 1.25
CA ARG A 122 4.50 -7.75 2.53
C ARG A 122 5.62 -8.80 2.45
N GLU A 123 5.36 -9.90 1.73
CA GLU A 123 6.30 -11.01 1.55
C GLU A 123 7.56 -10.59 0.77
N ASP A 124 7.47 -9.52 0.00
CA ASP A 124 8.54 -9.01 -0.86
C ASP A 124 9.27 -7.80 -0.25
N ILE A 125 9.00 -7.47 1.01
CA ILE A 125 9.58 -6.29 1.69
C ILE A 125 11.12 -6.35 1.77
N GLU A 126 11.70 -7.55 1.70
CA GLU A 126 13.16 -7.74 1.64
C GLU A 126 13.78 -7.11 0.39
N ASP A 127 13.01 -6.99 -0.70
CA ASP A 127 13.45 -6.39 -1.95
C ASP A 127 13.35 -4.85 -1.94
N LEU A 128 12.77 -4.26 -0.89
CA LEU A 128 12.52 -2.81 -0.81
C LEU A 128 13.78 -1.95 -1.03
N PRO A 129 14.97 -2.26 -0.46
CA PRO A 129 16.16 -1.49 -0.72
C PRO A 129 16.57 -1.50 -2.20
N PHE A 130 16.46 -2.65 -2.84
CA PHE A 130 16.73 -2.80 -4.27
C PHE A 130 15.74 -1.99 -5.12
N ILE A 131 14.44 -2.09 -4.80
CA ILE A 131 13.38 -1.36 -5.50
C ILE A 131 13.59 0.15 -5.38
N MET A 132 13.91 0.65 -4.18
CA MET A 132 14.18 2.07 -3.98
C MET A 132 15.38 2.56 -4.78
N SER A 133 16.47 1.78 -4.81
CA SER A 133 17.66 2.09 -5.63
C SER A 133 17.35 2.08 -7.12
N PHE A 134 16.57 1.11 -7.59
CA PHE A 134 16.11 1.04 -8.98
C PHE A 134 15.26 2.29 -9.37
N LEU A 135 14.29 2.66 -8.52
CA LEU A 135 13.42 3.81 -8.76
C LEU A 135 14.19 5.14 -8.67
N ALA A 136 15.24 5.20 -7.87
CA ALA A 136 16.11 6.38 -7.75
C ALA A 136 16.75 6.79 -9.09
N GLY A 137 17.03 5.81 -9.96
CA GLY A 137 17.60 6.04 -11.29
C GLY A 137 16.61 6.59 -12.33
N LEU A 138 15.34 6.77 -11.99
CA LEU A 138 14.29 7.20 -12.91
C LEU A 138 13.94 8.67 -12.69
N ASP A 139 13.73 9.39 -13.79
CA ASP A 139 13.29 10.81 -13.76
C ASP A 139 11.77 10.92 -13.59
N ARG A 140 11.26 10.35 -12.48
CA ARG A 140 9.85 10.34 -12.11
C ARG A 140 9.71 10.18 -10.60
N ARG A 141 8.59 10.64 -10.03
CA ARG A 141 8.28 10.44 -8.62
C ARG A 141 7.45 9.19 -8.38
N PHE A 142 7.76 8.51 -7.27
CA PHE A 142 7.14 7.23 -6.94
C PHE A 142 6.65 7.20 -5.49
N ILE A 143 5.41 6.76 -5.31
CA ILE A 143 4.89 6.34 -4.01
C ILE A 143 5.03 4.83 -3.95
N VAL A 144 5.96 4.33 -3.15
CA VAL A 144 6.06 2.91 -2.85
C VAL A 144 5.08 2.60 -1.73
N PHE A 145 4.25 1.60 -1.94
CA PHE A 145 3.14 1.28 -1.05
C PHE A 145 3.13 -0.19 -0.64
N THR A 146 2.97 -0.45 0.66
CA THR A 146 2.77 -1.80 1.20
C THR A 146 1.51 -1.83 2.05
N ASP A 147 0.58 -2.72 1.72
CA ASP A 147 -0.66 -2.91 2.47
C ASP A 147 -0.49 -3.97 3.56
N ASP A 148 -1.17 -3.76 4.69
CA ASP A 148 -1.21 -4.66 5.86
C ASP A 148 0.17 -5.09 6.39
N LEU A 149 1.08 -4.14 6.49
CA LEU A 149 2.45 -4.37 6.97
C LEU A 149 2.45 -4.73 8.45
N THR A 150 2.92 -5.94 8.75
CA THR A 150 3.11 -6.47 10.11
C THR A 150 4.27 -7.44 10.10
N PHE A 151 5.03 -7.52 11.18
CA PHE A 151 6.11 -8.48 11.35
C PHE A 151 5.74 -9.48 12.43
N ASP A 152 6.04 -10.74 12.20
CA ASP A 152 5.84 -11.82 13.17
C ASP A 152 7.15 -12.21 13.85
N HIS A 153 7.09 -13.10 14.85
CA HIS A 153 8.28 -13.58 15.54
C HIS A 153 9.27 -14.25 14.58
N GLY A 154 10.53 -13.81 14.62
CA GLY A 154 11.59 -14.34 13.78
C GLY A 154 11.62 -13.82 12.34
N ASP A 155 10.71 -12.93 11.98
CA ASP A 155 10.73 -12.28 10.68
C ASP A 155 11.87 -11.26 10.62
N SER A 156 12.89 -11.54 9.79
CA SER A 156 14.06 -10.67 9.62
C SER A 156 13.84 -9.54 8.61
N SER A 157 12.72 -9.56 7.87
CA SER A 157 12.43 -8.60 6.80
C SER A 157 12.25 -7.16 7.31
N TYR A 158 11.96 -6.97 8.61
CA TYR A 158 11.95 -5.63 9.23
C TYR A 158 13.30 -4.90 9.12
N LYS A 159 14.43 -5.64 9.04
CA LYS A 159 15.77 -5.07 8.86
C LYS A 159 15.93 -4.43 7.49
N SER A 160 15.37 -5.05 6.46
CA SER A 160 15.35 -4.50 5.10
C SER A 160 14.50 -3.23 5.04
N LEU A 161 13.33 -3.23 5.70
CA LEU A 161 12.52 -2.03 5.83
C LEU A 161 13.29 -0.91 6.55
N LYS A 162 13.95 -1.23 7.68
CA LYS A 162 14.76 -0.26 8.43
C LYS A 162 15.85 0.34 7.54
N ALA A 163 16.62 -0.51 6.84
CA ALA A 163 17.68 -0.07 5.94
C ALA A 163 17.14 0.85 4.80
N ALA A 164 15.99 0.50 4.21
CA ALA A 164 15.36 1.29 3.16
C ALA A 164 14.86 2.66 3.66
N LEU A 165 14.28 2.71 4.88
CA LEU A 165 13.78 3.95 5.46
C LEU A 165 14.90 4.88 5.92
N ASP A 166 16.02 4.32 6.42
CA ASP A 166 17.21 5.08 6.82
C ASP A 166 18.04 5.57 5.63
N GLY A 167 17.98 4.85 4.50
CA GLY A 167 18.68 5.19 3.25
C GLY A 167 20.20 5.01 3.28
N GLY A 168 20.78 4.48 4.37
CA GLY A 168 22.21 4.27 4.51
C GLY A 168 23.06 5.53 4.29
N ILE A 169 24.25 5.38 3.71
CA ILE A 169 25.16 6.52 3.42
C ILE A 169 24.62 7.39 2.27
N GLU A 170 23.90 6.81 1.34
CA GLU A 170 23.35 7.51 0.16
C GLU A 170 22.09 8.34 0.49
N GLY A 171 21.50 8.09 1.67
CA GLY A 171 20.23 8.68 2.02
C GLY A 171 19.04 8.04 1.29
N ARG A 172 17.84 8.52 1.59
CA ARG A 172 16.63 8.12 0.88
C ARG A 172 16.59 8.85 -0.47
N PRO A 173 16.22 8.15 -1.58
CA PRO A 173 16.01 8.83 -2.86
C PRO A 173 14.97 9.96 -2.77
N ASP A 174 15.29 11.13 -3.33
CA ASP A 174 14.40 12.30 -3.30
C ASP A 174 13.12 12.12 -4.13
N ASN A 175 13.15 11.19 -5.08
CA ASN A 175 12.03 10.87 -5.96
C ASN A 175 11.18 9.69 -5.48
N VAL A 176 11.45 9.12 -4.29
CA VAL A 176 10.71 7.99 -3.74
C VAL A 176 10.21 8.30 -2.33
N ILE A 177 8.92 8.05 -2.07
CA ILE A 177 8.31 8.12 -0.75
C ILE A 177 7.67 6.77 -0.42
N PHE A 178 7.73 6.35 0.83
CA PHE A 178 7.20 5.06 1.27
C PHE A 178 5.96 5.25 2.15
N TYR A 179 4.85 4.62 1.75
CA TYR A 179 3.61 4.57 2.52
C TYR A 179 3.30 3.12 2.89
N ALA A 180 2.93 2.91 4.13
CA ALA A 180 2.50 1.61 4.62
C ALA A 180 1.18 1.69 5.37
N THR A 181 0.38 0.62 5.31
CA THR A 181 -0.75 0.47 6.21
C THR A 181 -0.49 -0.66 7.19
N SER A 182 -1.08 -0.58 8.37
CA SER A 182 -1.04 -1.65 9.37
C SER A 182 -2.33 -1.71 10.17
N ASN A 183 -2.73 -2.90 10.57
CA ASN A 183 -3.82 -3.09 11.52
C ASN A 183 -3.34 -3.00 12.98
N ARG A 184 -2.03 -2.87 13.19
CA ARG A 184 -1.39 -2.69 14.51
C ARG A 184 -0.77 -1.30 14.59
N ARG A 185 -0.84 -0.70 15.77
CA ARG A 185 -0.15 0.58 16.04
C ARG A 185 1.36 0.43 15.97
N HIS A 186 1.88 -0.67 16.47
CA HIS A 186 3.31 -1.02 16.39
C HIS A 186 3.48 -2.19 15.42
N LEU A 187 4.41 -2.06 14.50
CA LEU A 187 4.64 -3.05 13.44
C LEU A 187 5.17 -4.38 13.98
N MET A 188 5.84 -4.37 15.14
CA MET A 188 6.42 -5.54 15.80
C MET A 188 5.54 -6.03 16.97
N PRO A 189 5.46 -7.35 17.22
CA PRO A 189 4.76 -7.90 18.39
C PRO A 189 5.44 -7.50 19.70
N ARG A 190 4.64 -7.25 20.76
CA ARG A 190 5.17 -6.91 22.10
C ARG A 190 6.16 -7.95 22.64
N GLN A 191 5.95 -9.23 22.36
CA GLN A 191 6.84 -10.32 22.82
C GLN A 191 8.20 -10.34 22.12
N MET A 192 8.31 -9.84 20.87
CA MET A 192 9.62 -9.60 20.23
C MET A 192 10.39 -8.53 20.99
N ILE A 193 9.69 -7.49 21.40
CA ILE A 193 10.22 -6.40 22.22
C ILE A 193 10.74 -6.94 23.59
N GLU A 194 10.03 -7.90 24.18
CA GLU A 194 10.39 -8.51 25.48
C GLU A 194 11.54 -9.53 25.35
N ASN A 195 11.62 -10.30 24.25
CA ASN A 195 12.70 -11.27 24.01
C ASN A 195 14.01 -10.60 23.61
N GLU A 196 13.98 -9.52 22.84
CA GLU A 196 15.16 -8.69 22.59
C GLU A 196 15.66 -8.02 23.89
N ARG A 197 14.73 -7.69 24.82
CA ARG A 197 15.08 -7.23 26.19
C ARG A 197 15.80 -8.29 27.02
N SER A 198 15.48 -9.58 26.84
CA SER A 198 16.09 -10.66 27.63
C SER A 198 17.49 -11.06 27.14
N THR A 199 17.84 -10.73 25.90
CA THR A 199 19.15 -10.99 25.30
C THR A 199 20.06 -9.75 25.27
N ALA A 200 19.49 -8.55 25.47
CA ALA A 200 20.27 -7.31 25.54
C ALA A 200 20.85 -7.11 26.93
N ILE A 201 22.08 -6.62 27.01
CA ILE A 201 22.78 -6.25 28.26
C ILE A 201 22.03 -5.14 29.02
N ASN A 202 21.16 -4.37 28.29
CA ASN A 202 20.25 -3.37 28.84
C ASN A 202 18.81 -3.62 28.36
N PRO A 203 17.83 -3.82 29.29
CA PRO A 203 16.42 -4.01 28.92
C PRO A 203 15.75 -2.84 28.20
N SER A 204 16.34 -1.67 28.15
CA SER A 204 15.88 -0.47 27.43
C SER A 204 16.12 -0.53 25.92
N GLU A 205 17.17 -1.24 25.46
CA GLU A 205 17.57 -1.27 24.06
C GLU A 205 16.53 -1.96 23.13
N GLY A 206 15.91 -3.05 23.61
CA GLY A 206 14.90 -3.75 22.79
C GLY A 206 13.59 -2.96 22.60
N VAL A 207 13.23 -2.08 23.55
CA VAL A 207 12.09 -1.14 23.39
C VAL A 207 12.44 -0.03 22.46
N GLU A 208 13.65 0.48 22.53
CA GLU A 208 14.14 1.55 21.65
C GLU A 208 14.18 1.07 20.19
N GLU A 209 14.50 -0.21 19.93
CA GLU A 209 14.59 -0.72 18.57
C GLU A 209 13.23 -0.93 17.91
N SER A 210 12.20 -1.30 18.66
CA SER A 210 10.83 -1.49 18.13
C SER A 210 10.06 -0.17 17.98
N VAL A 211 10.27 0.78 18.88
CA VAL A 211 9.80 2.17 18.76
C VAL A 211 10.51 2.82 17.57
N SER A 212 11.81 2.56 17.44
CA SER A 212 12.69 3.06 16.39
C SER A 212 12.26 2.75 14.95
N LEU A 213 11.62 1.60 14.66
CA LEU A 213 11.12 1.33 13.30
C LEU A 213 9.95 2.23 12.93
N SER A 214 9.07 2.43 13.88
CA SER A 214 7.89 3.27 13.70
C SER A 214 8.27 4.76 13.62
N ASP A 215 9.28 5.20 14.37
CA ASP A 215 9.76 6.60 14.39
C ASP A 215 10.40 7.02 13.05
N ARG A 216 10.79 6.04 12.22
CA ARG A 216 11.29 6.32 10.87
C ARG A 216 10.22 6.75 9.87
N PHE A 217 8.96 6.53 10.24
CA PHE A 217 7.85 7.15 9.55
C PHE A 217 7.62 8.55 10.15
N GLY A 218 7.95 9.58 9.41
CA GLY A 218 7.73 10.95 9.88
C GLY A 218 6.25 11.32 10.03
N LEU A 219 5.34 10.56 9.39
CA LEU A 219 3.89 10.67 9.59
C LEU A 219 3.32 9.38 10.16
N TRP A 220 2.64 9.51 11.31
CA TRP A 220 1.88 8.48 11.97
C TRP A 220 0.41 8.84 11.98
N ILE A 221 -0.38 8.18 11.14
CA ILE A 221 -1.76 8.52 10.92
C ILE A 221 -2.64 7.41 11.48
N GLY A 222 -3.34 7.71 12.59
CA GLY A 222 -4.21 6.76 13.28
C GLY A 222 -5.64 6.76 12.71
N PHE A 223 -6.19 5.56 12.53
CA PHE A 223 -7.58 5.33 12.10
C PHE A 223 -8.33 4.60 13.20
N HIS A 224 -9.38 5.21 13.68
CA HIS A 224 -10.22 4.66 14.73
C HIS A 224 -11.41 3.88 14.15
N SER A 225 -12.06 3.09 15.00
CA SER A 225 -13.29 2.40 14.61
C SER A 225 -14.36 3.41 14.19
N ILE A 226 -15.10 3.06 13.14
CA ILE A 226 -16.18 3.89 12.60
C ILE A 226 -17.38 3.81 13.52
N ASP A 227 -17.91 4.94 13.94
CA ASP A 227 -19.16 5.04 14.70
C ASP A 227 -20.38 4.86 13.80
N GLN A 228 -21.56 4.92 14.39
CA GLN A 228 -22.81 4.66 13.67
C GLN A 228 -23.12 5.75 12.65
N GLU A 229 -22.94 7.02 13.01
CA GLU A 229 -23.25 8.14 12.11
C GLU A 229 -22.27 8.17 10.93
N THR A 230 -20.98 8.03 11.18
CA THR A 230 -19.97 7.92 10.10
C THR A 230 -20.25 6.74 9.17
N PHE A 231 -20.71 5.59 9.70
CA PHE A 231 -21.10 4.46 8.86
C PHE A 231 -22.27 4.80 7.93
N LEU A 232 -23.28 5.50 8.46
CA LEU A 232 -24.44 5.94 7.68
C LEU A 232 -24.05 7.01 6.65
N ASP A 233 -23.17 7.95 7.01
CA ASP A 233 -22.64 8.95 6.08
C ASP A 233 -21.91 8.31 4.90
N ILE A 234 -21.14 7.25 5.16
CA ILE A 234 -20.49 6.47 4.09
C ILE A 234 -21.54 5.85 3.16
N VAL A 235 -22.57 5.22 3.70
CA VAL A 235 -23.65 4.62 2.91
C VAL A 235 -24.38 5.69 2.08
N GLU A 236 -24.78 6.80 2.70
CA GLU A 236 -25.47 7.89 2.02
C GLU A 236 -24.64 8.56 0.94
N SER A 237 -23.30 8.66 1.16
CA SER A 237 -22.37 9.18 0.16
C SER A 237 -22.30 8.29 -1.08
N TYR A 238 -22.30 6.96 -0.91
CA TYR A 238 -22.34 6.01 -2.02
C TYR A 238 -23.69 6.04 -2.75
N VAL A 239 -24.80 6.08 -2.03
CA VAL A 239 -26.14 6.21 -2.62
C VAL A 239 -26.23 7.44 -3.52
N THR A 240 -25.77 8.59 -3.01
CA THR A 240 -25.73 9.84 -3.76
C THR A 240 -24.79 9.76 -4.95
N PHE A 241 -23.62 9.17 -4.78
CA PHE A 241 -22.60 9.07 -5.82
C PHE A 241 -23.04 8.22 -7.02
N PHE A 242 -23.71 7.10 -6.74
CA PHE A 242 -24.20 6.17 -7.76
C PHE A 242 -25.62 6.47 -8.26
N ASP A 243 -26.28 7.48 -7.67
CA ASP A 243 -27.65 7.86 -7.99
C ASP A 243 -28.62 6.67 -7.82
N ILE A 244 -28.51 5.97 -6.66
CA ILE A 244 -29.34 4.82 -6.36
C ILE A 244 -30.74 5.28 -5.94
N ASP A 245 -31.79 4.76 -6.60
CA ASP A 245 -33.17 5.05 -6.22
C ASP A 245 -33.53 4.38 -4.88
N THR A 246 -33.70 5.19 -3.86
CA THR A 246 -34.03 4.75 -2.50
C THR A 246 -35.45 5.10 -2.08
N SER A 247 -36.31 5.49 -3.02
CA SER A 247 -37.70 5.95 -2.72
C SER A 247 -38.53 4.91 -1.97
N LYS A 248 -38.19 3.62 -2.05
CA LYS A 248 -38.90 2.51 -1.40
C LYS A 248 -38.09 1.85 -0.28
N VAL A 249 -36.96 2.42 0.12
CA VAL A 249 -36.01 1.79 1.04
C VAL A 249 -35.69 2.74 2.18
N ASP A 250 -35.84 2.28 3.42
CA ASP A 250 -35.31 2.96 4.59
C ASP A 250 -33.81 2.58 4.74
N ILE A 251 -32.96 3.33 4.05
CA ILE A 251 -31.52 3.08 3.95
C ILE A 251 -30.88 3.01 5.34
N ARG A 252 -31.18 3.96 6.21
CA ARG A 252 -30.54 4.03 7.54
C ARG A 252 -30.87 2.80 8.36
N ARG A 253 -32.13 2.38 8.36
CA ARG A 253 -32.57 1.19 9.08
C ARG A 253 -31.95 -0.09 8.50
N GLU A 254 -31.98 -0.26 7.18
CA GLU A 254 -31.46 -1.44 6.53
C GLU A 254 -29.93 -1.54 6.65
N ALA A 255 -29.21 -0.45 6.43
CA ALA A 255 -27.75 -0.42 6.58
C ALA A 255 -27.30 -0.76 8.00
N LEU A 256 -28.04 -0.28 9.02
CA LEU A 256 -27.75 -0.63 10.40
C LEU A 256 -28.01 -2.11 10.67
N ALA A 257 -29.12 -2.67 10.20
CA ALA A 257 -29.39 -4.11 10.31
C ALA A 257 -28.30 -4.93 9.65
N TRP A 258 -27.88 -4.55 8.43
CA TRP A 258 -26.77 -5.16 7.72
C TRP A 258 -25.45 -5.13 8.51
N SER A 259 -25.13 -3.99 9.14
CA SER A 259 -23.93 -3.86 9.96
C SER A 259 -23.94 -4.76 11.19
N VAL A 260 -25.09 -4.98 11.80
CA VAL A 260 -25.27 -5.89 12.94
C VAL A 260 -25.06 -7.34 12.52
N GLU A 261 -25.65 -7.77 11.41
CA GLU A 261 -25.47 -9.13 10.86
C GLU A 261 -24.00 -9.42 10.53
N ARG A 262 -23.24 -8.43 10.04
CA ARG A 262 -21.81 -8.55 9.70
C ARG A 262 -20.90 -8.35 10.92
N GLY A 263 -21.44 -7.96 12.08
CA GLY A 263 -20.69 -7.77 13.32
C GLY A 263 -19.70 -6.61 13.28
N ALA A 264 -19.78 -5.71 12.28
CA ALA A 264 -18.86 -4.60 12.15
C ALA A 264 -19.47 -3.40 11.40
N ARG A 265 -19.01 -2.19 11.77
CA ARG A 265 -19.22 -0.96 11.01
C ARG A 265 -17.90 -0.57 10.37
N SER A 266 -17.85 -0.66 9.04
CA SER A 266 -16.64 -0.35 8.29
C SER A 266 -16.98 0.07 6.86
N GLY A 267 -16.09 0.78 6.17
CA GLY A 267 -16.26 1.12 4.76
C GLY A 267 -16.45 -0.12 3.87
N ARG A 268 -15.84 -1.25 4.21
CA ARG A 268 -16.04 -2.52 3.51
C ARG A 268 -17.48 -3.04 3.68
N VAL A 269 -18.02 -2.98 4.88
CA VAL A 269 -19.41 -3.41 5.16
C VAL A 269 -20.41 -2.46 4.50
N ALA A 270 -20.14 -1.16 4.51
CA ALA A 270 -20.95 -0.18 3.78
C ALA A 270 -20.95 -0.48 2.28
N TRP A 271 -19.80 -0.71 1.68
CA TRP A 271 -19.69 -1.09 0.27
C TRP A 271 -20.47 -2.38 -0.06
N GLN A 272 -20.39 -3.42 0.78
CA GLN A 272 -21.15 -4.65 0.59
C GLN A 272 -22.66 -4.42 0.62
N TYR A 273 -23.14 -3.53 1.50
CA TYR A 273 -24.54 -3.13 1.52
C TYR A 273 -24.94 -2.38 0.25
N ILE A 274 -24.07 -1.48 -0.24
CA ILE A 274 -24.31 -0.72 -1.48
C ILE A 274 -24.40 -1.64 -2.69
N VAL A 275 -23.56 -2.68 -2.78
CA VAL A 275 -23.61 -3.68 -3.86
C VAL A 275 -24.96 -4.43 -3.84
N ASP A 276 -25.41 -4.88 -2.67
CA ASP A 276 -26.72 -5.54 -2.50
C ASP A 276 -27.88 -4.59 -2.84
N LEU A 277 -27.82 -3.35 -2.36
CA LEU A 277 -28.84 -2.33 -2.64
C LEU A 277 -28.93 -2.03 -4.14
N ALA A 278 -27.79 -1.87 -4.80
CA ALA A 278 -27.70 -1.57 -6.22
C ALA A 278 -28.28 -2.71 -7.07
N GLU A 279 -28.04 -3.97 -6.69
CA GLU A 279 -28.67 -5.15 -7.33
C GLU A 279 -30.17 -5.11 -7.20
N ARG A 280 -30.70 -4.87 -5.98
CA ARG A 280 -32.15 -4.79 -5.71
C ARG A 280 -32.87 -3.63 -6.40
N THR A 281 -32.12 -2.55 -6.67
CA THR A 281 -32.66 -1.34 -7.34
C THR A 281 -32.30 -1.29 -8.82
N GLU A 282 -31.71 -2.35 -9.38
CA GLU A 282 -31.26 -2.45 -10.77
C GLU A 282 -30.32 -1.28 -11.19
N THR A 283 -29.54 -0.77 -10.24
CA THR A 283 -28.58 0.32 -10.48
C THR A 283 -27.22 -0.23 -10.85
N ASN A 284 -26.66 0.18 -11.98
CA ASN A 284 -25.30 -0.25 -12.37
C ASN A 284 -24.23 0.60 -11.69
N ILE A 285 -23.44 -0.01 -10.81
CA ILE A 285 -22.34 0.63 -10.07
C ILE A 285 -20.95 0.22 -10.58
N SER A 286 -20.86 -0.61 -11.62
CA SER A 286 -19.60 -1.20 -12.10
C SER A 286 -18.75 -0.25 -12.96
N ASN A 287 -19.31 0.87 -13.45
CA ASN A 287 -18.70 1.74 -14.45
C ASN A 287 -18.41 3.18 -13.96
N LYS A 288 -18.39 3.42 -12.66
CA LYS A 288 -18.07 4.76 -12.13
C LYS A 288 -16.81 4.78 -11.29
#